data_7ee606d4dab146a53e3fd79e989d8a9d
#
_entry.id   7ee606d4dab146a53e3fd79e989d8a9d
#
_cell.length_a   1.000
_cell.length_b   1.000
_cell.length_c   1.000
_cell.angle_alpha   90.00
_cell.angle_beta   90.00
_cell.angle_gamma   90.00
#
_symmetry.space_group_name_H-M   'P 1'
#
loop_
_entity.id
_entity.type
_entity.pdbx_description
1 polymer ?
#
loop_
_entity_poly.entity_id
_entity_poly.type
_entity_poly.pdbx_seq_one_letter_code
_entity_poly.pdbx_strand_id
1 'polypeptide(L)' 'MGLKKTSLEVIAPTVQEAIARGAAELGLAQEDLEVEVLDEGGKGFLGLSGRQARVRLSVAL' A
#
# COMPACT_ATOMS: atom_id res chain seq x y z
N MET A 1 -12.27 -14.67 -17.57
CA MET A 1 -12.16 -14.32 -17.32
C MET A 1 -11.89 -13.15 -17.08
N GLY A 2 -11.70 -12.57 -17.20
CA GLY A 2 -11.56 -11.42 -17.18
C GLY A 2 -11.62 -10.74 -16.01
N LEU A 3 -11.31 -11.16 -15.07
CA LEU A 3 -11.39 -10.57 -14.01
C LEU A 3 -10.46 -9.57 -13.85
N LYS A 4 -10.50 -8.51 -13.99
CA LYS A 4 -9.67 -7.60 -13.81
C LYS A 4 -9.52 -7.28 -12.44
N LYS A 5 -8.86 -7.73 -11.66
CA LYS A 5 -8.67 -7.45 -10.41
C LYS A 5 -7.99 -6.18 -10.29
N THR A 6 -8.37 -5.12 -9.96
CA THR A 6 -7.73 -3.89 -9.81
C THR A 6 -7.06 -3.83 -8.46
N SER A 7 -5.92 -4.35 -8.38
CA SER A 7 -5.19 -4.27 -7.13
C SER A 7 -3.76 -3.87 -7.42
N LEU A 8 -3.10 -3.27 -6.45
CA LEU A 8 -1.77 -2.77 -6.65
C LEU A 8 -0.97 -2.97 -5.38
N GLU A 9 0.22 -3.53 -5.48
CA GLU A 9 1.05 -3.70 -4.33
C GLU A 9 2.03 -2.56 -4.31
N VAL A 10 2.17 -1.88 -3.22
CA VAL A 10 3.03 -0.72 -3.10
C VAL A 10 4.00 -0.93 -1.97
N ILE A 11 5.24 -0.57 -2.18
CA ILE A 11 6.26 -0.66 -1.17
C ILE A 11 6.75 0.74 -0.89
N ALA A 12 6.82 1.10 0.34
CA ALA A 12 7.27 2.43 0.73
C ALA A 12 7.81 2.36 2.14
N PRO A 13 8.47 3.39 2.61
CA PRO A 13 9.05 3.34 3.94
C PRO A 13 8.02 3.18 5.04
N THR A 14 6.83 3.69 4.86
CA THR A 14 5.80 3.53 5.86
C THR A 14 4.51 3.11 5.21
N VAL A 15 3.61 2.56 6.00
CA VAL A 15 2.35 2.14 5.47
C VAL A 15 1.58 3.33 4.92
N GLN A 16 1.60 4.44 5.64
CA GLN A 16 0.89 5.58 5.16
C GLN A 16 1.41 6.08 3.85
N GLU A 17 2.70 6.10 3.68
CA GLU A 17 3.24 6.52 2.43
C GLU A 17 2.88 5.56 1.34
N ALA A 18 2.85 4.28 1.61
CA ALA A 18 2.50 3.30 0.60
C ALA A 18 1.06 3.51 0.16
N ILE A 19 0.18 3.78 1.10
CA ILE A 19 -1.20 4.00 0.75
C ILE A 19 -1.34 5.26 -0.09
N ALA A 20 -0.65 6.30 0.28
CA ALA A 20 -0.75 7.55 -0.46
C ALA A 20 -0.23 7.37 -1.88
N ARG A 21 0.86 6.66 -2.03
CA ARG A 21 1.39 6.47 -3.34
C ARG A 21 0.47 5.63 -4.19
N GLY A 22 -0.08 4.59 -3.62
CA GLY A 22 -0.96 3.73 -4.38
C GLY A 22 -2.23 4.45 -4.79
N ALA A 23 -2.79 5.25 -3.88
CA ALA A 23 -3.98 5.98 -4.22
C ALA A 23 -3.70 6.95 -5.36
N ALA A 24 -2.55 7.59 -5.33
CA ALA A 24 -2.22 8.50 -6.40
C ALA A 24 -2.05 7.76 -7.72
N GLU A 25 -1.45 6.60 -7.67
CA GLU A 25 -1.30 5.86 -8.87
C GLU A 25 -2.61 5.37 -9.41
N LEU A 26 -3.54 4.99 -8.60
CA LEU A 26 -4.82 4.54 -9.06
C LEU A 26 -5.74 5.70 -9.35
N GLY A 27 -5.39 6.89 -8.91
CA GLY A 27 -6.24 8.04 -9.15
C GLY A 27 -7.49 8.00 -8.34
N LEU A 28 -7.47 7.40 -7.17
CA LEU A 28 -8.66 7.29 -6.37
C LEU A 28 -8.42 7.82 -4.98
N ALA A 29 -9.47 8.11 -4.27
CA ALA A 29 -9.33 8.57 -2.91
C ALA A 29 -9.04 7.37 -2.04
N GLN A 30 -8.36 7.59 -0.95
CA GLN A 30 -8.01 6.48 -0.10
C GLN A 30 -9.25 5.81 0.45
N GLU A 31 -10.31 6.56 0.68
CA GLU A 31 -11.49 5.92 1.20
C GLU A 31 -12.15 5.03 0.19
N ASP A 32 -11.80 5.09 -1.06
CA ASP A 32 -12.39 4.21 -2.03
C ASP A 32 -11.51 2.98 -2.24
N LEU A 33 -10.54 2.77 -1.41
CA LEU A 33 -9.66 1.66 -1.57
C LEU A 33 -9.69 0.76 -0.36
N GLU A 34 -9.46 -0.51 -0.59
CA GLU A 34 -9.33 -1.45 0.49
C GLU A 34 -7.87 -1.65 0.68
N VAL A 35 -7.37 -1.51 1.86
CA VAL A 35 -5.97 -1.59 2.14
C VAL A 35 -5.67 -2.84 2.92
N GLU A 36 -4.72 -3.62 2.42
CA GLU A 36 -4.32 -4.81 3.13
C GLU A 36 -2.85 -4.65 3.43
N VAL A 37 -2.46 -4.60 4.67
CA VAL A 37 -1.07 -4.42 5.02
C VAL A 37 -0.40 -5.77 5.01
N LEU A 38 0.53 -5.95 4.09
CA LEU A 38 1.23 -7.21 4.01
C LEU A 38 2.46 -7.18 4.89
N ASP A 39 3.08 -6.03 5.06
CA ASP A 39 4.26 -5.95 5.89
C ASP A 39 4.30 -4.53 6.42
N GLU A 40 4.31 -4.36 7.72
CA GLU A 40 4.32 -3.03 8.26
C GLU A 40 5.66 -2.37 8.14
N GLY A 41 6.63 -3.07 7.81
CA GLY A 41 7.93 -2.49 7.72
C GLY A 41 8.56 -2.40 9.07
N GLY A 42 9.75 -2.17 9.14
CA GLY A 42 10.41 -2.14 10.35
C GLY A 42 10.28 -0.82 10.91
N LYS A 43 9.78 -0.61 12.02
CA LYS A 43 9.61 0.54 12.55
C LYS A 43 10.83 1.10 12.85
N GLY A 44 11.62 1.23 12.39
CA GLY A 44 12.74 1.80 12.56
C GLY A 44 13.22 2.03 13.83
N PHE A 45 13.31 1.22 14.63
CA PHE A 45 13.69 1.42 15.78
C PHE A 45 14.98 1.95 15.72
N LEU A 46 15.83 2.18 15.44
CA LEU A 46 17.02 2.65 15.35
C LEU A 46 17.29 2.97 13.97
N GLY A 47 16.43 2.98 13.18
CA GLY A 47 16.64 3.27 11.85
C GLY A 47 17.53 2.38 11.17
N LEU A 48 17.83 1.34 11.70
CA LEU A 48 18.67 0.55 11.06
C LEU A 48 18.07 -0.32 10.15
N SER A 49 17.04 -0.80 10.23
CA SER A 49 16.58 -1.73 9.45
C SER A 49 16.07 -1.39 8.33
N GLY A 50 15.87 -0.96 7.68
CA GLY A 50 15.39 -0.74 6.52
C GLY A 50 14.34 -1.50 5.96
N ARG A 51 13.57 -2.12 6.66
CA ARG A 51 12.52 -2.84 6.08
C ARG A 51 11.47 -1.92 5.62
N GLN A 52 10.98 -2.02 4.47
CA GLN A 52 9.95 -1.15 3.98
C GLN A 52 8.60 -1.77 4.16
N ALA A 53 7.59 -0.95 4.22
CA ALA A 53 6.22 -1.44 4.36
C ALA A 53 5.72 -1.87 3.00
N ARG A 54 4.84 -2.85 3.01
CA ARG A 54 4.26 -3.32 1.77
C ARG A 54 2.76 -3.41 1.98
N VAL A 55 1.99 -2.84 1.12
CA VAL A 55 0.54 -2.90 1.23
C VAL A 55 -0.04 -3.25 -0.11
N ARG A 56 -1.21 -3.82 -0.10
CA ARG A 56 -1.90 -4.12 -1.33
C ARG A 56 -3.19 -3.30 -1.30
N LEU A 57 -3.42 -2.54 -2.33
CA LEU A 57 -4.61 -1.72 -2.40
C LEU A 57 -5.52 -2.27 -3.47
N SER A 58 -6.80 -2.35 -3.17
CA SER A 58 -7.76 -2.81 -4.14
C SER A 58 -8.88 -1.81 -4.21
N VAL A 59 -9.52 -1.73 -5.33
CA VAL A 59 -10.60 -0.79 -5.48
C VAL A 59 -11.83 -1.37 -4.83
N ALA A 60 -12.39 -0.65 -3.87
CA ALA A 60 -13.55 -1.16 -3.18
C ALA A 60 -14.76 -0.59 -3.81
N LEU A 61 -15.34 -1.20 -4.73
CA LEU A 61 -16.53 -0.70 -5.37
C LEU A 61 -17.79 -1.37 -4.87
#